data_7d82d5c10c014c4ba613e90e3ce31f67
#
_entry.id   7d82d5c10c014c4ba613e90e3ce31f67
#
_cell.length_a   1.000
_cell.length_b   1.000
_cell.length_c   1.000
_cell.angle_alpha   90.00
_cell.angle_beta   90.00
_cell.angle_gamma   90.00
#
_symmetry.space_group_name_H-M   'P 1'
#
loop_
_entity.id
_entity.type
_entity.pdbx_description
1 polymer ?
#
loop_
_entity_poly.entity_id
_entity_poly.type
_entity_poly.pdbx_seq_one_letter_code
_entity_poly.pdbx_strand_id
1 'polypeptide(L)'
;MDLSWIVGAIAMAVLIAWYVSYGAARLDRLHTRVEGALSVLDAQLVRRAEATLELANCGALDAASALMLAGAASDSLEAESADQSSREAIESDLTQALELALGEEALRRLRVDEALGAPLLQRVAAANQRVELARRFLNDAVTDVRRVRRKPGVRLLRLAGHADLPQTFEIDDELPMLVRGT
;
A
#
# COMPACT_ATOMS: atom_id res chain seq x y z
N MET A 1 -18.08 36.46 43.77
CA MET A 1 -17.47 35.88 42.54
C MET A 1 -18.06 36.68 41.39
N ASP A 2 -17.20 37.42 40.70
CA ASP A 2 -17.67 38.38 39.71
C ASP A 2 -18.19 37.67 38.45
N LEU A 3 -19.33 38.10 37.95
CA LEU A 3 -19.98 37.58 36.74
C LEU A 3 -19.00 37.48 35.55
N SER A 4 -18.05 38.38 35.46
CA SER A 4 -16.98 38.43 34.46
C SER A 4 -16.09 37.17 34.48
N TRP A 5 -15.78 36.59 35.63
CA TRP A 5 -15.02 35.38 35.80
C TRP A 5 -15.75 34.14 35.25
N ILE A 6 -17.06 34.07 35.54
CA ILE A 6 -17.92 32.99 35.07
C ILE A 6 -18.03 33.04 33.55
N VAL A 7 -18.24 34.22 32.98
CA VAL A 7 -18.30 34.41 31.52
C VAL A 7 -16.98 34.03 30.87
N GLY A 8 -15.84 34.43 31.45
CA GLY A 8 -14.52 34.06 30.96
C GLY A 8 -14.27 32.54 31.00
N ALA A 9 -14.67 31.88 32.09
CA ALA A 9 -14.54 30.43 32.23
C ALA A 9 -15.39 29.65 31.20
N ILE A 10 -16.62 30.08 30.96
CA ILE A 10 -17.52 29.51 29.95
C ILE A 10 -16.93 29.70 28.55
N ALA A 11 -16.47 30.90 28.21
CA ALA A 11 -15.85 31.17 26.93
C ALA A 11 -14.61 30.28 26.68
N MET A 12 -13.77 30.12 27.71
CA MET A 12 -12.60 29.24 27.65
C MET A 12 -12.99 27.76 27.44
N ALA A 13 -14.01 27.28 28.17
CA ALA A 13 -14.52 25.91 28.03
C ALA A 13 -15.06 25.65 26.62
N VAL A 14 -15.80 26.61 26.03
CA VAL A 14 -16.30 26.51 24.66
C VAL A 14 -15.18 26.47 23.66
N LEU A 15 -14.12 27.29 23.81
CA LEU A 15 -12.95 27.28 22.94
C LEU A 15 -12.19 25.94 23.01
N ILE A 16 -12.02 25.39 24.21
CA ILE A 16 -11.39 24.08 24.41
C ILE A 16 -12.23 22.97 23.75
N ALA A 17 -13.56 22.98 23.99
CA ALA A 17 -14.47 22.00 23.40
C ALA A 17 -14.43 22.05 21.86
N TRP A 18 -14.45 23.26 21.29
CA TRP A 18 -14.34 23.46 19.85
C TRP A 18 -13.00 22.95 19.30
N TYR A 19 -11.88 23.27 19.97
CA TYR A 19 -10.55 22.80 19.58
C TYR A 19 -10.44 21.27 19.61
N VAL A 20 -10.98 20.63 20.67
CA VAL A 20 -11.01 19.17 20.81
C VAL A 20 -11.83 18.53 19.71
N SER A 21 -13.05 19.03 19.47
CA SER A 21 -13.96 18.52 18.44
C SER A 21 -13.34 18.64 17.03
N TYR A 22 -12.72 19.77 16.74
CA TYR A 22 -12.04 19.98 15.46
C TYR A 22 -10.84 19.02 15.29
N GLY A 23 -10.05 18.84 16.37
CA GLY A 23 -8.89 17.94 16.38
C GLY A 23 -9.31 16.48 16.21
N ALA A 24 -10.36 16.04 16.88
CA ALA A 24 -10.90 14.69 16.76
C ALA A 24 -11.42 14.40 15.36
N ALA A 25 -12.25 15.30 14.79
CA ALA A 25 -12.76 15.14 13.43
C ALA A 25 -11.67 15.16 12.35
N ARG A 26 -10.57 15.89 12.59
CA ARG A 26 -9.41 15.87 11.70
C ARG A 26 -8.69 14.53 11.75
N LEU A 27 -8.50 13.97 12.95
CA LEU A 27 -7.83 12.70 13.15
C LEU A 27 -8.63 11.55 12.55
N ASP A 28 -9.95 11.56 12.75
CA ASP A 28 -10.88 10.60 12.17
C ASP A 28 -10.77 10.55 10.64
N ARG A 29 -10.80 11.71 9.97
CA ARG A 29 -10.61 11.78 8.52
C ARG A 29 -9.25 11.23 8.05
N LEU A 30 -8.21 11.39 8.86
CA LEU A 30 -6.90 10.84 8.53
C LEU A 30 -6.86 9.32 8.68
N HIS A 31 -7.54 8.75 9.69
CA HIS A 31 -7.68 7.30 9.83
C HIS A 31 -8.45 6.70 8.65
N THR A 32 -9.61 7.28 8.31
CA THR A 32 -10.39 6.84 7.14
C THR A 32 -9.58 6.91 5.84
N ARG A 33 -8.69 7.92 5.70
CA ARG A 33 -7.79 8.01 4.55
C ARG A 33 -6.76 6.87 4.52
N VAL A 34 -6.19 6.49 5.68
CA VAL A 34 -5.26 5.35 5.77
C VAL A 34 -5.98 4.04 5.43
N GLU A 35 -7.16 3.80 6.01
CA GLU A 35 -7.97 2.61 5.72
C GLU A 35 -8.33 2.51 4.24
N GLY A 36 -8.75 3.62 3.63
CA GLY A 36 -9.03 3.67 2.20
C GLY A 36 -7.79 3.42 1.33
N ALA A 37 -6.63 3.98 1.72
CA ALA A 37 -5.38 3.75 1.00
C ALA A 37 -4.90 2.30 1.13
N LEU A 38 -5.08 1.67 2.31
CA LEU A 38 -4.77 0.26 2.52
C LEU A 38 -5.64 -0.64 1.64
N SER A 39 -6.95 -0.40 1.62
CA SER A 39 -7.87 -1.17 0.75
C SER A 39 -7.52 -1.04 -0.74
N VAL A 40 -7.08 0.16 -1.17
CA VAL A 40 -6.61 0.35 -2.56
C VAL A 40 -5.33 -0.44 -2.80
N LEU A 41 -4.38 -0.42 -1.88
CA LEU A 41 -3.14 -1.20 -2.00
C LEU A 41 -3.45 -2.69 -2.11
N ASP A 42 -4.27 -3.24 -1.22
CA ASP A 42 -4.67 -4.66 -1.26
C ASP A 42 -5.27 -5.05 -2.61
N ALA A 43 -6.17 -4.23 -3.14
CA ALA A 43 -6.75 -4.48 -4.47
C ALA A 43 -5.70 -4.45 -5.60
N GLN A 44 -4.64 -3.63 -5.49
CA GLN A 44 -3.57 -3.61 -6.50
C GLN A 44 -2.61 -4.80 -6.33
N LEU A 45 -2.34 -5.27 -5.11
CA LEU A 45 -1.55 -6.47 -4.85
C LEU A 45 -2.22 -7.71 -5.47
N VAL A 46 -3.52 -7.90 -5.26
CA VAL A 46 -4.30 -8.97 -5.89
C VAL A 46 -4.21 -8.90 -7.41
N ARG A 47 -4.40 -7.72 -8.01
CA ARG A 47 -4.30 -7.56 -9.47
C ARG A 47 -2.90 -7.83 -10.01
N ARG A 48 -1.85 -7.52 -9.25
CA ARG A 48 -0.47 -7.86 -9.60
C ARG A 48 -0.27 -9.36 -9.61
N ALA A 49 -0.73 -10.06 -8.58
CA ALA A 49 -0.63 -11.51 -8.48
C ALA A 49 -1.42 -12.21 -9.60
N GLU A 50 -2.65 -11.78 -9.90
CA GLU A 50 -3.46 -12.29 -11.00
C GLU A 50 -2.76 -12.12 -12.36
N ALA A 51 -2.22 -10.92 -12.63
CA ALA A 51 -1.50 -10.65 -13.88
C ALA A 51 -0.22 -11.49 -13.99
N THR A 52 0.49 -11.72 -12.87
CA THR A 52 1.68 -12.58 -12.82
C THR A 52 1.31 -14.05 -13.06
N LEU A 53 0.22 -14.53 -12.48
CA LEU A 53 -0.27 -15.88 -12.69
C LEU A 53 -0.68 -16.13 -14.15
N GLU A 54 -1.33 -15.16 -14.79
CA GLU A 54 -1.63 -15.24 -16.23
C GLU A 54 -0.36 -15.30 -17.08
N LEU A 55 0.65 -14.48 -16.75
CA LEU A 55 1.94 -14.50 -17.44
C LEU A 55 2.65 -15.85 -17.25
N ALA A 56 2.64 -16.42 -16.03
CA ALA A 56 3.22 -17.73 -15.76
C ALA A 56 2.60 -18.83 -16.62
N ASN A 57 1.30 -18.74 -16.89
CA ASN A 57 0.53 -19.75 -17.63
C ASN A 57 0.51 -19.53 -19.16
N CYS A 58 1.15 -18.46 -19.69
CA CYS A 58 1.07 -18.15 -21.12
C CYS A 58 1.86 -19.11 -22.05
N GLY A 59 2.73 -19.94 -21.48
CA GLY A 59 3.55 -20.91 -22.23
C GLY A 59 4.79 -20.32 -22.91
N ALA A 60 5.05 -19.01 -22.77
CA ALA A 60 6.23 -18.35 -23.36
C ALA A 60 7.47 -18.39 -22.44
N LEU A 61 7.29 -18.73 -21.17
CA LEU A 61 8.37 -18.91 -20.20
C LEU A 61 8.84 -20.36 -20.17
N ASP A 62 10.08 -20.57 -19.71
CA ASP A 62 10.54 -21.92 -19.40
C ASP A 62 9.78 -22.50 -18.19
N ALA A 63 9.75 -23.82 -18.08
CA ALA A 63 8.94 -24.50 -17.07
C ALA A 63 9.32 -24.15 -15.63
N ALA A 64 10.62 -23.89 -15.36
CA ALA A 64 11.07 -23.53 -14.01
C ALA A 64 10.63 -22.12 -13.64
N SER A 65 10.83 -21.15 -14.53
CA SER A 65 10.34 -19.76 -14.36
C SER A 65 8.83 -19.69 -14.24
N ALA A 66 8.09 -20.43 -15.06
CA ALA A 66 6.63 -20.49 -15.00
C ALA A 66 6.13 -21.03 -13.65
N LEU A 67 6.73 -22.13 -13.16
CA LEU A 67 6.34 -22.72 -11.87
C LEU A 67 6.69 -21.81 -10.70
N MET A 68 7.86 -21.18 -10.72
CA MET A 68 8.28 -20.23 -9.69
C MET A 68 7.34 -19.03 -9.61
N LEU A 69 7.00 -18.41 -10.75
CA LEU A 69 6.04 -17.29 -10.79
C LEU A 69 4.65 -17.70 -10.37
N ALA A 70 4.18 -18.86 -10.80
CA ALA A 70 2.86 -19.36 -10.40
C ALA A 70 2.77 -19.59 -8.89
N GLY A 71 3.83 -20.15 -8.28
CA GLY A 71 3.94 -20.34 -6.85
C GLY A 71 3.89 -19.01 -6.09
N ALA A 72 4.80 -18.08 -6.42
CA ALA A 72 4.85 -16.78 -5.75
C ALA A 72 3.56 -15.96 -5.92
N ALA A 73 2.92 -16.03 -7.09
CA ALA A 73 1.63 -15.36 -7.32
C ALA A 73 0.50 -16.00 -6.50
N SER A 74 0.48 -17.33 -6.36
CA SER A 74 -0.50 -18.04 -5.53
C SER A 74 -0.31 -17.69 -4.05
N ASP A 75 0.93 -17.67 -3.56
CA ASP A 75 1.25 -17.26 -2.18
C ASP A 75 0.77 -15.84 -1.88
N SER A 76 0.95 -14.90 -2.83
CA SER A 76 0.44 -13.53 -2.71
C SER A 76 -1.09 -13.47 -2.65
N LEU A 77 -1.80 -14.28 -3.45
CA LEU A 77 -3.28 -14.34 -3.42
C LEU A 77 -3.81 -14.95 -2.11
N GLU A 78 -3.10 -15.90 -1.53
CA GLU A 78 -3.46 -16.54 -0.26
C GLU A 78 -3.12 -15.68 0.97
N ALA A 79 -2.25 -14.70 0.82
CA ALA A 79 -1.75 -13.85 1.91
C ALA A 79 -2.73 -12.75 2.38
N GLU A 80 -3.98 -12.73 1.90
CA GLU A 80 -4.97 -11.69 2.26
C GLU A 80 -5.22 -11.59 3.78
N SER A 81 -5.15 -12.72 4.48
CA SER A 81 -5.34 -12.79 5.95
C SER A 81 -4.04 -12.80 6.75
N ALA A 82 -2.88 -12.67 6.10
CA ALA A 82 -1.59 -12.66 6.76
C ALA A 82 -1.39 -11.36 7.60
N ASP A 83 -0.55 -11.45 8.61
CA ASP A 83 -0.09 -10.25 9.30
C ASP A 83 0.77 -9.37 8.37
N GLN A 84 0.89 -8.08 8.67
CA GLN A 84 1.53 -7.12 7.78
C GLN A 84 2.96 -7.52 7.41
N SER A 85 3.77 -7.99 8.36
CA SER A 85 5.18 -8.36 8.09
C SER A 85 5.30 -9.58 7.18
N SER A 86 4.45 -10.58 7.37
CA SER A 86 4.37 -11.75 6.48
C SER A 86 3.92 -11.35 5.08
N ARG A 87 2.93 -10.46 4.99
CA ARG A 87 2.44 -9.93 3.71
C ARG A 87 3.56 -9.18 2.95
N GLU A 88 4.30 -8.30 3.64
CA GLU A 88 5.42 -7.57 3.05
C GLU A 88 6.51 -8.51 2.51
N ALA A 89 6.82 -9.59 3.23
CA ALA A 89 7.79 -10.60 2.78
C ALA A 89 7.29 -11.32 1.52
N ILE A 90 6.06 -11.84 1.51
CA ILE A 90 5.46 -12.55 0.38
C ILE A 90 5.41 -11.65 -0.87
N GLU A 91 5.05 -10.39 -0.72
CA GLU A 91 4.98 -9.45 -1.83
C GLU A 91 6.37 -9.08 -2.38
N SER A 92 7.40 -9.04 -1.52
CA SER A 92 8.80 -8.89 -1.92
C SER A 92 9.33 -10.13 -2.65
N ASP A 93 8.97 -11.33 -2.18
CA ASP A 93 9.31 -12.59 -2.83
C ASP A 93 8.70 -12.68 -4.25
N LEU A 94 7.46 -12.19 -4.43
CA LEU A 94 6.84 -12.10 -5.75
C LEU A 94 7.61 -11.15 -6.68
N THR A 95 8.11 -10.03 -6.17
CA THR A 95 8.96 -9.12 -6.95
C THR A 95 10.27 -9.81 -7.36
N GLN A 96 10.93 -10.49 -6.43
CA GLN A 96 12.15 -11.23 -6.70
C GLN A 96 11.92 -12.36 -7.72
N ALA A 97 10.81 -13.08 -7.62
CA ALA A 97 10.43 -14.11 -8.60
C ALA A 97 10.25 -13.50 -10.01
N LEU A 98 9.61 -12.32 -10.11
CA LEU A 98 9.48 -11.60 -11.38
C LEU A 98 10.84 -11.19 -11.95
N GLU A 99 11.76 -10.69 -11.13
CA GLU A 99 13.11 -10.33 -11.56
C GLU A 99 13.90 -11.53 -12.12
N LEU A 100 13.83 -12.65 -11.41
CA LEU A 100 14.53 -13.87 -11.80
C LEU A 100 13.95 -14.50 -13.08
N ALA A 101 12.63 -14.51 -13.22
CA ALA A 101 11.94 -15.10 -14.35
C ALA A 101 12.00 -14.24 -15.62
N LEU A 102 12.02 -12.92 -15.49
CA LEU A 102 12.00 -11.97 -16.59
C LEU A 102 13.41 -11.51 -17.01
N GLY A 103 14.35 -12.45 -17.14
CA GLY A 103 15.66 -12.18 -17.71
C GLY A 103 15.55 -11.73 -19.18
N GLU A 104 16.66 -11.22 -19.76
CA GLU A 104 16.69 -10.65 -21.13
C GLU A 104 16.13 -11.59 -22.20
N GLU A 105 16.41 -12.89 -22.10
CA GLU A 105 15.94 -13.88 -23.07
C GLU A 105 14.41 -14.10 -22.97
N ALA A 106 13.87 -14.17 -21.74
CA ALA A 106 12.43 -14.29 -21.51
C ALA A 106 11.71 -13.05 -21.99
N LEU A 107 12.22 -11.86 -21.68
CA LEU A 107 11.66 -10.59 -22.14
C LEU A 107 11.66 -10.48 -23.66
N ARG A 108 12.72 -10.96 -24.34
CA ARG A 108 12.79 -10.95 -25.80
C ARG A 108 11.72 -11.85 -26.40
N ARG A 109 11.55 -13.08 -25.88
CA ARG A 109 10.50 -14.02 -26.33
C ARG A 109 9.11 -13.44 -26.14
N LEU A 110 8.83 -12.90 -24.96
CA LEU A 110 7.54 -12.29 -24.64
C LEU A 110 7.22 -11.09 -25.54
N ARG A 111 8.22 -10.25 -25.87
CA ARG A 111 8.01 -9.09 -26.76
C ARG A 111 7.77 -9.45 -28.21
N VAL A 112 8.32 -10.55 -28.68
CA VAL A 112 8.12 -11.05 -30.07
C VAL A 112 6.74 -11.69 -30.20
N ASP A 113 6.19 -12.25 -29.13
CA ASP A 113 4.84 -12.77 -29.12
C ASP A 113 3.82 -11.61 -28.91
N GLU A 114 3.46 -10.95 -30.01
CA GLU A 114 2.52 -9.82 -30.01
C GLU A 114 1.10 -10.24 -29.61
N ALA A 115 0.74 -11.51 -29.76
CA ALA A 115 -0.60 -12.00 -29.50
C ALA A 115 -0.89 -12.19 -28.01
N LEU A 116 0.06 -12.73 -27.24
CA LEU A 116 -0.10 -13.07 -25.83
C LEU A 116 1.01 -12.51 -24.94
N GLY A 117 2.27 -12.71 -25.32
CA GLY A 117 3.41 -12.37 -24.46
C GLY A 117 3.52 -10.88 -24.17
N ALA A 118 3.53 -10.05 -25.19
CA ALA A 118 3.68 -8.61 -25.04
C ALA A 118 2.54 -7.95 -24.24
N PRO A 119 1.24 -8.25 -24.52
CA PRO A 119 0.14 -7.72 -23.70
C PRO A 119 0.19 -8.15 -22.24
N LEU A 120 0.56 -9.41 -21.95
CA LEU A 120 0.66 -9.90 -20.57
C LEU A 120 1.82 -9.24 -19.82
N LEU A 121 2.97 -9.07 -20.48
CA LEU A 121 4.11 -8.35 -19.92
C LEU A 121 3.72 -6.90 -19.57
N GLN A 122 2.99 -6.20 -20.45
CA GLN A 122 2.50 -4.85 -20.20
C GLN A 122 1.51 -4.81 -19.02
N ARG A 123 0.64 -5.81 -18.89
CA ARG A 123 -0.30 -5.92 -17.76
C ARG A 123 0.43 -6.06 -16.43
N VAL A 124 1.46 -6.92 -16.35
CA VAL A 124 2.29 -7.09 -15.16
C VAL A 124 3.02 -5.79 -14.83
N ALA A 125 3.66 -5.15 -15.80
CA ALA A 125 4.36 -3.88 -15.62
C ALA A 125 3.41 -2.78 -15.10
N ALA A 126 2.22 -2.65 -15.70
CA ALA A 126 1.21 -1.68 -15.28
C ALA A 126 0.65 -1.99 -13.88
N ALA A 127 0.46 -3.27 -13.54
CA ALA A 127 0.00 -3.68 -12.21
C ALA A 127 1.05 -3.33 -11.14
N ASN A 128 2.33 -3.60 -11.41
CA ASN A 128 3.42 -3.25 -10.50
C ASN A 128 3.53 -1.74 -10.27
N GLN A 129 3.43 -0.92 -11.32
CA GLN A 129 3.41 0.55 -11.18
C GLN A 129 2.25 1.04 -10.30
N ARG A 130 1.08 0.40 -10.39
CA ARG A 130 -0.07 0.74 -9.54
C ARG A 130 0.17 0.35 -8.08
N VAL A 131 0.81 -0.78 -7.82
CA VAL A 131 1.23 -1.19 -6.46
C VAL A 131 2.20 -0.17 -5.88
N GLU A 132 3.26 0.19 -6.62
CA GLU A 132 4.23 1.21 -6.21
C GLU A 132 3.54 2.54 -5.85
N LEU A 133 2.62 2.99 -6.69
CA LEU A 133 1.86 4.21 -6.46
C LEU A 133 0.94 4.10 -5.23
N ALA A 134 0.20 3.00 -5.10
CA ALA A 134 -0.71 2.77 -3.98
C ALA A 134 0.05 2.71 -2.64
N ARG A 135 1.21 2.03 -2.61
CA ARG A 135 2.10 1.97 -1.45
C ARG A 135 2.59 3.37 -1.04
N ARG A 136 3.02 4.19 -1.99
CA ARG A 136 3.42 5.58 -1.72
C ARG A 136 2.27 6.38 -1.10
N PHE A 137 1.06 6.27 -1.64
CA PHE A 137 -0.12 6.96 -1.08
C PHE A 137 -0.46 6.49 0.33
N LEU A 138 -0.35 5.19 0.61
CA LEU A 138 -0.54 4.66 1.96
C LEU A 138 0.51 5.22 2.92
N ASN A 139 1.81 5.15 2.56
CA ASN A 139 2.90 5.60 3.40
C ASN A 139 2.85 7.12 3.68
N ASP A 140 2.41 7.91 2.69
CA ASP A 140 2.14 9.34 2.87
C ASP A 140 0.98 9.57 3.86
N ALA A 141 -0.12 8.84 3.73
CA ALA A 141 -1.26 8.94 4.65
C ALA A 141 -0.86 8.55 6.08
N VAL A 142 -0.10 7.47 6.26
CA VAL A 142 0.46 7.05 7.56
C VAL A 142 1.36 8.13 8.15
N THR A 143 2.22 8.73 7.34
CA THR A 143 3.13 9.82 7.77
C THR A 143 2.33 11.05 8.25
N ASP A 144 1.26 11.40 7.56
CA ASP A 144 0.37 12.50 7.95
C ASP A 144 -0.32 12.23 9.28
N VAL A 145 -0.84 11.00 9.51
CA VAL A 145 -1.40 10.59 10.82
C VAL A 145 -0.35 10.72 11.92
N ARG A 146 0.84 10.13 11.71
CA ARG A 146 1.94 10.17 12.69
C ARG A 146 2.35 11.61 13.03
N ARG A 147 2.40 12.50 12.03
CA ARG A 147 2.72 13.93 12.21
C ARG A 147 1.67 14.63 13.07
N VAL A 148 0.38 14.38 12.84
CA VAL A 148 -0.70 15.00 13.62
C VAL A 148 -0.73 14.47 15.06
N ARG A 149 -0.53 13.15 15.26
CA ARG A 149 -0.49 12.53 16.59
C ARG A 149 0.68 13.03 17.46
N ARG A 150 1.77 13.48 16.85
CA ARG A 150 2.94 14.07 17.58
C ARG A 150 2.67 15.48 18.11
N LYS A 151 1.62 16.18 17.67
CA LYS A 151 1.33 17.55 18.13
C LYS A 151 1.01 17.57 19.63
N PRO A 152 1.57 18.54 20.40
CA PRO A 152 1.44 18.57 21.86
C PRO A 152 -0.02 18.63 22.30
N GLY A 153 -0.89 19.38 21.62
CA GLY A 153 -2.32 19.44 21.93
C GLY A 153 -3.05 18.11 21.76
N VAL A 154 -2.71 17.32 20.72
CA VAL A 154 -3.29 15.99 20.47
C VAL A 154 -2.83 15.00 21.56
N ARG A 155 -1.57 15.06 21.97
CA ARG A 155 -1.01 14.23 23.04
C ARG A 155 -1.58 14.57 24.40
N LEU A 156 -1.62 15.86 24.75
CA LEU A 156 -2.10 16.35 26.04
C LEU A 156 -3.56 15.98 26.27
N LEU A 157 -4.39 16.15 25.24
CA LEU A 157 -5.84 15.90 25.30
C LEU A 157 -6.20 14.44 24.92
N ARG A 158 -5.20 13.59 24.68
CA ARG A 158 -5.37 12.17 24.27
C ARG A 158 -6.39 11.97 23.14
N LEU A 159 -6.43 12.90 22.17
CA LEU A 159 -7.44 12.92 21.09
C LEU A 159 -7.37 11.67 20.19
N ALA A 160 -6.22 10.98 20.15
CA ALA A 160 -6.04 9.75 19.39
C ALA A 160 -6.57 8.49 20.11
N GLY A 161 -7.06 8.62 21.35
CA GLY A 161 -7.51 7.46 22.13
C GLY A 161 -6.40 6.43 22.34
N HIS A 162 -6.77 5.14 22.27
CA HIS A 162 -5.87 3.98 22.37
C HIS A 162 -5.60 3.33 21.01
N ALA A 163 -6.01 3.95 19.90
CA ALA A 163 -5.78 3.39 18.56
C ALA A 163 -4.27 3.26 18.30
N ASP A 164 -3.85 2.12 17.79
CA ASP A 164 -2.47 1.86 17.42
C ASP A 164 -1.98 2.86 16.37
N LEU A 165 -0.66 3.06 16.33
CA LEU A 165 -0.06 3.88 15.30
C LEU A 165 -0.05 3.08 13.99
N PRO A 166 -0.65 3.60 12.91
CA PRO A 166 -0.57 2.93 11.64
C PRO A 166 0.89 2.79 11.22
N GLN A 167 1.21 1.64 10.61
CA GLN A 167 2.54 1.32 10.11
C GLN A 167 2.64 1.60 8.62
N THR A 168 3.83 1.93 8.15
CA THR A 168 4.15 1.99 6.72
C THR A 168 4.22 0.59 6.15
N PHE A 169 3.90 0.44 4.88
CA PHE A 169 4.01 -0.82 4.16
C PHE A 169 5.30 -0.82 3.36
N GLU A 170 6.23 -1.73 3.72
CA GLU A 170 7.58 -1.77 3.16
C GLU A 170 7.78 -3.08 2.37
N ILE A 171 7.79 -2.95 1.05
CA ILE A 171 8.07 -4.04 0.12
C ILE A 171 9.12 -3.61 -0.89
N ASP A 172 9.84 -4.58 -1.42
CA ASP A 172 10.61 -4.39 -2.64
C ASP A 172 9.63 -4.45 -3.83
N ASP A 173 9.41 -3.31 -4.48
CA ASP A 173 8.51 -3.16 -5.63
C ASP A 173 9.23 -2.66 -6.88
N GLU A 174 10.58 -2.60 -6.86
CA GLU A 174 11.38 -2.16 -7.99
C GLU A 174 11.56 -3.29 -9.00
N LEU A 175 10.84 -3.25 -10.12
CA LEU A 175 11.15 -4.11 -11.27
C LEU A 175 12.29 -3.52 -12.11
N PRO A 176 13.11 -4.38 -12.76
CA PRO A 176 14.16 -3.94 -13.66
C PRO A 176 13.66 -2.95 -14.70
N MET A 177 14.51 -1.96 -15.05
CA MET A 177 14.21 -0.94 -16.07
C MET A 177 13.73 -1.53 -17.39
N LEU A 178 14.18 -2.75 -17.73
CA LEU A 178 13.79 -3.48 -18.93
C LEU A 178 12.30 -3.86 -18.98
N VAL A 179 11.64 -3.97 -17.82
CA VAL A 179 10.21 -4.23 -17.72
C VAL A 179 9.41 -2.94 -17.70
N ARG A 180 10.00 -1.85 -17.16
CA ARG A 180 9.37 -0.52 -17.07
C ARG A 180 9.32 0.24 -18.40
N GLY A 181 10.14 -0.11 -19.36
CA GLY A 181 10.37 0.63 -20.61
C GLY A 181 9.52 0.19 -21.82
N THR A 182 8.34 -0.37 -21.58
CA THR A 182 7.38 -0.75 -22.65
C THR A 182 6.25 0.24 -22.79
#